data_b58e7f9b97be42082785e807b59b4aae
#
_entry.id   b58e7f9b97be42082785e807b59b4aae
#
_cell.length_a   1.000
_cell.length_b   1.000
_cell.length_c   1.000
_cell.angle_alpha   90.00
_cell.angle_beta   90.00
_cell.angle_gamma   90.00
#
_symmetry.space_group_name_H-M   'P 1'
#
loop_
_entity.id
_entity.type
_entity.pdbx_description
1 polymer ?
#
loop_
_entity_poly.entity_id
_entity_poly.type
_entity_poly.pdbx_seq_one_letter_code
_entity_poly.pdbx_strand_id
1 'polypeptide(L)'
;ILPIIEYDKLDDAIAFVNSRNKPLALYIFSDDKMYQERILNETSSGNASINECLMHVGNFELPFGGVGESGIGAYHGKLSFDTFSHLKGVLKKSTLADMAQRYPPYTESGTKLIKKMINWLM
;
A
#
# COMPACT_ATOMS: atom_id res chain seq x y z
N ILE A 1 12.23 -14.45 -27.49
CA ILE A 1 11.00 -15.18 -27.83
C ILE A 1 9.87 -14.51 -27.06
N LEU A 2 8.83 -14.08 -27.76
CA LEU A 2 7.61 -13.53 -27.18
C LEU A 2 6.50 -14.57 -27.29
N PRO A 3 6.01 -15.16 -26.20
CA PRO A 3 4.86 -16.04 -26.25
C PRO A 3 3.59 -15.22 -26.51
N ILE A 4 2.75 -15.68 -27.44
CA ILE A 4 1.46 -15.11 -27.75
C ILE A 4 0.39 -16.11 -27.33
N ILE A 5 -0.59 -15.66 -26.58
CA ILE A 5 -1.72 -16.45 -26.10
C ILE A 5 -2.99 -15.75 -26.54
N GLU A 6 -3.81 -16.42 -27.32
CA GLU A 6 -5.11 -15.95 -27.76
C GLU A 6 -6.17 -16.25 -26.69
N TYR A 7 -7.17 -15.39 -26.59
CA TYR A 7 -8.31 -15.57 -25.71
C TYR A 7 -9.59 -15.06 -26.40
N ASP A 8 -10.71 -15.70 -26.11
CA ASP A 8 -12.02 -15.33 -26.68
C ASP A 8 -12.75 -14.31 -25.79
N LYS A 9 -12.61 -14.43 -24.49
CA LYS A 9 -13.30 -13.58 -23.51
C LYS A 9 -12.29 -12.92 -22.57
N LEU A 10 -12.58 -11.69 -22.17
CA LEU A 10 -11.74 -10.95 -21.20
C LEU A 10 -11.57 -11.73 -19.88
N ASP A 11 -12.62 -12.42 -19.46
CA ASP A 11 -12.59 -13.24 -18.24
C ASP A 11 -11.50 -14.33 -18.30
N ASP A 12 -11.28 -14.92 -19.47
CA ASP A 12 -10.24 -15.94 -19.65
C ASP A 12 -8.84 -15.33 -19.52
N ALA A 13 -8.65 -14.13 -20.06
CA ALA A 13 -7.39 -13.40 -19.93
C ALA A 13 -7.13 -12.99 -18.47
N ILE A 14 -8.13 -12.49 -17.74
CA ILE A 14 -8.04 -12.15 -16.32
C ILE A 14 -7.74 -13.41 -15.49
N ALA A 15 -8.44 -14.51 -15.73
CA ALA A 15 -8.20 -15.77 -15.05
C ALA A 15 -6.79 -16.30 -15.30
N PHE A 16 -6.29 -16.17 -16.54
CA PHE A 16 -4.94 -16.57 -16.89
C PHE A 16 -3.88 -15.75 -16.12
N VAL A 17 -4.03 -14.43 -16.05
CA VAL A 17 -3.12 -13.56 -15.29
C VAL A 17 -3.15 -13.94 -13.81
N ASN A 18 -4.34 -14.13 -13.24
CA ASN A 18 -4.51 -14.44 -11.81
C ASN A 18 -4.05 -15.86 -11.43
N SER A 19 -3.95 -16.78 -12.39
CA SER A 19 -3.42 -18.12 -12.14
C SER A 19 -1.88 -18.18 -12.01
N ARG A 20 -1.21 -17.06 -12.23
CA ARG A 20 0.25 -16.93 -12.23
C ARG A 20 0.74 -16.03 -11.11
N ASN A 21 2.05 -16.08 -10.89
CA ASN A 21 2.72 -15.17 -9.98
C ASN A 21 2.49 -13.72 -10.41
N LYS A 22 2.30 -12.84 -9.43
CA LYS A 22 2.04 -11.43 -9.69
C LYS A 22 3.20 -10.78 -10.45
N PRO A 23 2.96 -10.24 -11.65
CA PRO A 23 4.03 -9.67 -12.47
C PRO A 23 4.50 -8.32 -11.90
N LEU A 24 5.73 -7.95 -12.24
CA LEU A 24 6.26 -6.62 -11.94
C LEU A 24 5.50 -5.51 -12.68
N ALA A 25 5.13 -5.74 -13.92
CA ALA A 25 4.40 -4.78 -14.73
C ALA A 25 3.33 -5.46 -15.58
N LEU A 26 2.21 -4.77 -15.75
CA LEU A 26 1.09 -5.15 -16.61
C LEU A 26 0.85 -4.03 -17.64
N TYR A 27 0.81 -4.38 -18.92
CA TYR A 27 0.52 -3.46 -19.99
C TYR A 27 -0.83 -3.78 -20.62
N ILE A 28 -1.70 -2.78 -20.69
CA ILE A 28 -3.07 -2.90 -21.21
C ILE A 28 -3.18 -2.03 -22.45
N PHE A 29 -3.48 -2.63 -23.59
CA PHE A 29 -3.72 -1.92 -24.84
C PHE A 29 -5.19 -2.05 -25.23
N SER A 30 -5.97 -1.02 -25.02
CA SER A 30 -7.39 -0.98 -25.31
C SER A 30 -7.89 0.46 -25.28
N ASP A 31 -8.84 0.80 -26.14
CA ASP A 31 -9.59 2.06 -26.09
C ASP A 31 -10.88 1.93 -25.23
N ASP A 32 -11.26 0.72 -24.87
CA ASP A 32 -12.42 0.46 -24.03
C ASP A 32 -12.08 0.66 -22.55
N LYS A 33 -12.62 1.73 -21.97
CA LYS A 33 -12.40 2.08 -20.56
C LYS A 33 -12.92 1.01 -19.59
N MET A 34 -14.01 0.34 -19.93
CA MET A 34 -14.56 -0.73 -19.09
C MET A 34 -13.57 -1.90 -19.02
N TYR A 35 -12.95 -2.27 -20.13
CA TYR A 35 -11.90 -3.29 -20.17
C TYR A 35 -10.68 -2.88 -19.36
N GLN A 36 -10.23 -1.62 -19.50
CA GLN A 36 -9.11 -1.08 -18.74
C GLN A 36 -9.37 -1.18 -17.23
N GLU A 37 -10.53 -0.70 -16.77
CA GLU A 37 -10.92 -0.71 -15.35
C GLU A 37 -11.08 -2.13 -14.82
N ARG A 38 -11.71 -3.03 -15.57
CA ARG A 38 -11.84 -4.43 -15.14
C ARG A 38 -10.49 -5.10 -14.94
N ILE A 39 -9.58 -4.95 -15.91
CA ILE A 39 -8.24 -5.55 -15.79
C ILE A 39 -7.49 -4.99 -14.60
N LEU A 40 -7.52 -3.67 -14.38
CA LEU A 40 -6.86 -3.04 -13.23
C LEU A 40 -7.43 -3.50 -11.88
N ASN A 41 -8.76 -3.65 -11.79
CA ASN A 41 -9.43 -4.00 -10.53
C ASN A 41 -9.42 -5.50 -10.24
N GLU A 42 -9.43 -6.33 -11.29
CA GLU A 42 -9.57 -7.78 -11.16
C GLU A 42 -8.21 -8.51 -11.24
N THR A 43 -7.10 -7.80 -11.50
CA THR A 43 -5.74 -8.38 -11.50
C THR A 43 -4.83 -7.67 -10.51
N SER A 44 -3.68 -8.29 -10.20
CA SER A 44 -2.66 -7.68 -9.34
C SER A 44 -1.31 -7.71 -10.01
N SER A 45 -0.65 -6.54 -10.04
CA SER A 45 0.72 -6.37 -10.55
C SER A 45 1.47 -5.35 -9.70
N GLY A 46 2.77 -5.30 -9.80
CA GLY A 46 3.58 -4.27 -9.16
C GLY A 46 3.27 -2.88 -9.73
N ASN A 47 3.11 -2.80 -11.05
CA ASN A 47 2.79 -1.57 -11.78
C ASN A 47 1.86 -1.90 -12.94
N ALA A 48 1.17 -0.89 -13.46
CA ALA A 48 0.38 -1.01 -14.68
C ALA A 48 0.55 0.22 -15.56
N SER A 49 0.42 0.02 -16.88
CA SER A 49 0.39 1.10 -17.85
C SER A 49 -0.68 0.81 -18.91
N ILE A 50 -1.40 1.84 -19.30
CA ILE A 50 -2.47 1.76 -20.31
C ILE A 50 -1.99 2.43 -21.59
N ASN A 51 -2.09 1.71 -22.70
CA ASN A 51 -1.69 2.15 -24.05
C ASN A 51 -0.24 2.64 -24.15
N GLU A 52 0.63 2.15 -23.26
CA GLU A 52 2.04 2.50 -23.21
C GLU A 52 2.86 1.36 -22.58
N CYS A 53 4.13 1.26 -22.95
CA CYS A 53 5.11 0.35 -22.37
C CYS A 53 6.24 1.14 -21.74
N LEU A 54 6.77 0.68 -20.61
CA LEU A 54 8.00 1.15 -19.97
C LEU A 54 7.99 2.59 -19.45
N MET A 55 7.24 3.51 -20.04
CA MET A 55 7.31 4.94 -19.72
C MET A 55 6.92 5.26 -18.25
N HIS A 56 6.10 4.40 -17.64
CA HIS A 56 5.78 4.53 -16.20
C HIS A 56 7.03 4.40 -15.30
N VAL A 57 8.08 3.68 -15.74
CA VAL A 57 9.35 3.55 -15.01
C VAL A 57 10.15 4.86 -15.04
N GLY A 58 10.02 5.62 -16.12
CA GLY A 58 10.68 6.92 -16.27
C GLY A 58 9.99 8.07 -15.53
N ASN A 59 8.78 7.86 -15.02
CA ASN A 59 8.06 8.88 -14.27
C ASN A 59 8.40 8.77 -12.77
N PHE A 60 9.28 9.65 -12.30
CA PHE A 60 9.74 9.66 -10.91
C PHE A 60 8.66 10.06 -9.87
N GLU A 61 7.51 10.56 -10.32
CA GLU A 61 6.36 10.81 -9.43
C GLU A 61 5.54 9.54 -9.15
N LEU A 62 5.69 8.50 -9.98
CA LEU A 62 5.02 7.22 -9.79
C LEU A 62 5.91 6.27 -8.98
N PRO A 63 5.38 5.57 -7.98
CA PRO A 63 6.11 4.50 -7.32
C PRO A 63 6.38 3.37 -8.31
N PHE A 64 7.57 2.79 -8.25
CA PHE A 64 7.93 1.62 -9.04
C PHE A 64 8.44 0.51 -8.14
N GLY A 65 7.83 -0.65 -8.21
CA GLY A 65 8.21 -1.82 -7.43
C GLY A 65 7.30 -3.00 -7.68
N GLY A 66 7.72 -4.17 -7.25
CA GLY A 66 6.97 -5.42 -7.38
C GLY A 66 6.01 -5.67 -6.21
N VAL A 67 5.17 -6.70 -6.36
CA VAL A 67 4.28 -7.20 -5.32
C VAL A 67 4.33 -8.72 -5.25
N GLY A 68 4.42 -9.27 -4.05
CA GLY A 68 4.57 -10.71 -3.86
C GLY A 68 5.89 -11.22 -4.45
N GLU A 69 5.84 -12.16 -5.38
CA GLU A 69 7.04 -12.75 -5.96
C GLU A 69 7.80 -11.83 -6.92
N SER A 70 7.16 -10.79 -7.45
CA SER A 70 7.82 -9.82 -8.32
C SER A 70 8.63 -8.76 -7.56
N GLY A 71 8.50 -8.67 -6.23
CA GLY A 71 9.29 -7.78 -5.41
C GLY A 71 8.63 -7.37 -4.11
N ILE A 72 9.37 -6.61 -3.29
CA ILE A 72 8.92 -6.03 -2.02
C ILE A 72 9.28 -4.56 -2.01
N GLY A 73 8.30 -3.72 -1.66
CA GLY A 73 8.48 -2.28 -1.60
C GLY A 73 8.50 -1.63 -2.98
N ALA A 74 8.71 -0.34 -2.99
CA ALA A 74 8.78 0.45 -4.21
C ALA A 74 9.70 1.65 -3.99
N TYR A 75 10.16 2.26 -5.06
CA TYR A 75 11.02 3.43 -5.04
C TYR A 75 10.50 4.49 -6.02
N HIS A 76 11.14 5.57 -6.14
CA HIS A 76 10.91 6.85 -6.81
C HIS A 76 10.34 7.93 -5.88
N GLY A 77 10.74 9.16 -6.13
CA GLY A 77 10.25 10.38 -5.51
C GLY A 77 10.16 10.31 -3.98
N LYS A 78 9.02 10.72 -3.48
CA LYS A 78 8.74 10.73 -2.03
C LYS A 78 8.83 9.34 -1.40
N LEU A 79 8.46 8.29 -2.13
CA LEU A 79 8.48 6.93 -1.59
C LEU A 79 9.90 6.45 -1.30
N SER A 80 10.88 6.80 -2.16
CA SER A 80 12.30 6.55 -1.88
C SER A 80 12.75 7.28 -0.62
N PHE A 81 12.38 8.55 -0.48
CA PHE A 81 12.72 9.33 0.71
C PHE A 81 12.13 8.69 1.98
N ASP A 82 10.85 8.31 1.94
CA ASP A 82 10.17 7.69 3.08
C ASP A 82 10.80 6.32 3.43
N THR A 83 11.17 5.53 2.42
CA THR A 83 11.78 4.20 2.61
C THR A 83 13.16 4.28 3.28
N PHE A 84 13.97 5.29 2.94
CA PHE A 84 15.30 5.49 3.53
C PHE A 84 15.30 6.45 4.73
N SER A 85 14.13 6.90 5.18
CA SER A 85 13.97 7.80 6.31
C SER A 85 13.28 7.11 7.48
N HIS A 86 13.67 7.48 8.70
CA HIS A 86 13.00 7.01 9.91
C HIS A 86 12.02 8.07 10.42
N LEU A 87 10.75 7.73 10.51
CA LEU A 87 9.73 8.56 11.13
C LEU A 87 9.86 8.48 12.64
N LYS A 88 10.43 9.54 13.24
CA LYS A 88 10.58 9.65 14.70
C LYS A 88 9.33 10.25 15.33
N GLY A 89 8.59 9.44 16.08
CA GLY A 89 7.51 9.94 16.91
C GLY A 89 8.03 10.76 18.08
N VAL A 90 7.56 12.01 18.24
CA VAL A 90 7.92 12.88 19.37
C VAL A 90 6.66 13.34 20.09
N LEU A 91 6.49 12.90 21.33
CA LEU A 91 5.45 13.40 22.24
C LEU A 91 6.05 14.45 23.16
N LYS A 92 5.60 15.70 23.04
CA LYS A 92 5.97 16.79 23.94
C LYS A 92 4.80 17.07 24.89
N LYS A 93 4.98 16.71 26.17
CA LYS A 93 4.01 17.00 27.23
C LYS A 93 4.36 18.32 27.91
N SER A 94 3.32 19.10 28.29
CA SER A 94 3.49 20.26 29.16
C SER A 94 3.86 19.81 30.58
N THR A 95 4.72 20.58 31.24
CA THR A 95 5.08 20.37 32.64
C THR A 95 4.12 21.04 33.62
N LEU A 96 3.20 21.88 33.11
CA LEU A 96 2.25 22.65 33.93
C LEU A 96 1.13 21.81 34.53
N ALA A 97 0.82 20.66 33.93
CA ALA A 97 -0.21 19.75 34.43
C ALA A 97 0.25 18.30 34.30
N ASP A 98 0.15 17.56 35.37
CA ASP A 98 0.37 16.11 35.38
C ASP A 98 -0.72 15.39 36.17
N MET A 99 -0.98 14.14 35.80
CA MET A 99 -1.98 13.31 36.43
C MET A 99 -1.29 12.51 37.54
N ALA A 100 -1.62 12.83 38.81
CA ALA A 100 -1.06 12.14 39.98
C ALA A 100 -1.27 10.61 39.93
N GLN A 101 -2.32 10.15 39.24
CA GLN A 101 -2.65 8.72 39.09
C GLN A 101 -1.62 7.94 38.24
N ARG A 102 -0.70 8.62 37.57
CA ARG A 102 0.41 8.00 36.82
C ARG A 102 1.54 7.51 37.69
N TYR A 103 1.58 7.94 38.96
CA TYR A 103 2.65 7.69 39.90
C TYR A 103 2.14 6.92 41.15
N PRO A 104 2.98 6.10 41.77
CA PRO A 104 2.62 5.45 43.04
C PRO A 104 2.47 6.48 44.19
N PRO A 105 1.66 6.17 45.20
CA PRO A 105 0.92 4.92 45.39
C PRO A 105 -0.35 4.85 44.55
N TYR A 106 -0.58 3.69 43.93
CA TYR A 106 -1.76 3.47 43.09
C TYR A 106 -2.99 3.16 43.96
N THR A 107 -3.99 4.02 43.89
CA THR A 107 -5.27 3.83 44.58
C THR A 107 -6.29 3.14 43.68
N GLU A 108 -7.29 2.46 44.27
CA GLU A 108 -8.37 1.83 43.48
C GLU A 108 -9.15 2.83 42.65
N SER A 109 -9.41 4.03 43.20
CA SER A 109 -10.09 5.12 42.51
C SER A 109 -9.29 5.62 41.31
N GLY A 110 -7.97 5.79 41.46
CA GLY A 110 -7.06 6.17 40.39
C GLY A 110 -7.03 5.13 39.25
N THR A 111 -6.97 3.86 39.63
CA THR A 111 -6.98 2.74 38.64
C THR A 111 -8.31 2.68 37.87
N LYS A 112 -9.45 2.90 38.56
CA LYS A 112 -10.77 2.96 37.89
C LYS A 112 -10.86 4.13 36.89
N LEU A 113 -10.32 5.29 37.25
CA LEU A 113 -10.28 6.47 36.37
C LEU A 113 -9.45 6.19 35.13
N ILE A 114 -8.25 5.64 35.28
CA ILE A 114 -7.38 5.31 34.14
C ILE A 114 -8.04 4.29 33.22
N LYS A 115 -8.64 3.23 33.76
CA LYS A 115 -9.38 2.24 32.94
C LYS A 115 -10.53 2.88 32.17
N LYS A 116 -11.28 3.80 32.79
CA LYS A 116 -12.36 4.53 32.10
C LYS A 116 -11.85 5.39 30.94
N MET A 117 -10.70 6.04 31.15
CA MET A 117 -10.08 6.86 30.08
C MET A 117 -9.58 6.01 28.92
N ILE A 118 -8.95 4.87 29.19
CA ILE A 118 -8.48 3.95 28.13
C ILE A 118 -9.67 3.43 27.30
N ASN A 119 -10.72 2.99 27.97
CA ASN A 119 -11.92 2.49 27.29
C ASN A 119 -12.66 3.56 26.45
N TRP A 120 -12.44 4.84 26.77
CA TRP A 120 -13.00 5.93 25.96
C TRP A 120 -12.14 6.28 24.73
N LEU A 121 -10.83 6.00 24.78
CA LEU A 121 -9.88 6.27 23.71
C LEU A 121 -9.79 5.13 22.66
N MET A 122 -10.26 3.95 23.00
CA MET A 122 -10.33 2.77 22.10
C MET A 122 -11.72 2.62 21.50
#